data_f1fe858620b30f4fa42b300553f40b9a
#
_entry.id   f1fe858620b30f4fa42b300553f40b9a
#
_cell.length_a   1.000
_cell.length_b   1.000
_cell.length_c   1.000
_cell.angle_alpha   90.00
_cell.angle_beta   90.00
_cell.angle_gamma   90.00
#
_symmetry.space_group_name_H-M   'P 1'
#
loop_
_entity.id
_entity.type
_entity.pdbx_description
1 polymer ?
#
loop_
_entity_poly.entity_id
_entity_poly.type
_entity_poly.pdbx_seq_one_letter_code
_entity_poly.pdbx_strand_id
1 'polypeptide(L)'
;MNPLKYYRIFDEEPCPCGSGMKYSLCCKKREDSFQRDNKRPVEVQAAEILKKSQYKCCLHPDKSRCVKHIKEAHALQNNKIISLLSENGHVYMLNDKKPPLIIPTEKGEIETSTLLDKVGVNRATTATCFCDIHDDEVFAAIEKGAPAFDKGNNEHKFLYAYKAFIFEYYKKLVEQKAFQRMIKAKPSVLKSRMMVAYYRDISLTMREMDTVKDTFDKATLANDYGILQTCVIEIPGSIGFANYACIAPDYDLYFRKIKNTKNGIMHRLYITVFPEENRSFILLSCLHTDSKVYKDFFQQLQTANVDKVKYYFDLMLPLYSENIIISPRLWEHWTEEQQAAFTFYINLHGHLFSVYRLGMKFAMQNCRNQTTGFGDGKRGKIDLFAKT
;
A
#
# COMPACT_ATOMS: atom_id res chain seq x y z
N MET A 1 15.24 22.12 -5.20
CA MET A 1 15.95 21.18 -6.12
C MET A 1 15.78 21.70 -7.53
N ASN A 2 16.84 21.75 -8.35
CA ASN A 2 16.73 22.20 -9.75
C ASN A 2 15.84 21.20 -10.50
N PRO A 3 14.70 21.61 -11.11
CA PRO A 3 13.77 20.70 -11.78
C PRO A 3 14.43 19.83 -12.86
N LEU A 4 15.47 20.34 -13.53
CA LEU A 4 16.19 19.59 -14.55
C LEU A 4 16.99 18.40 -13.98
N LYS A 5 17.39 18.45 -12.71
CA LYS A 5 18.09 17.35 -12.05
C LYS A 5 17.16 16.15 -11.80
N TYR A 6 15.87 16.39 -11.63
CA TYR A 6 14.91 15.34 -11.32
C TYR A 6 14.70 14.35 -12.48
N TYR A 7 14.75 14.86 -13.71
CA TYR A 7 14.46 14.07 -14.92
C TYR A 7 15.70 13.55 -15.65
N ARG A 8 16.88 13.58 -14.99
CA ARG A 8 18.13 13.16 -15.61
C ARG A 8 19.02 12.42 -14.61
N ILE A 9 19.74 11.40 -15.07
CA ILE A 9 20.84 10.76 -14.33
C ILE A 9 22.15 11.38 -14.76
N PHE A 10 22.96 11.80 -13.80
CA PHE A 10 24.28 12.38 -14.07
C PHE A 10 25.35 11.31 -14.02
N ASP A 11 26.44 11.56 -14.73
CA ASP A 11 27.53 10.61 -14.95
C ASP A 11 28.16 10.09 -13.64
N GLU A 12 28.28 10.96 -12.66
CA GLU A 12 28.90 10.66 -11.36
C GLU A 12 27.95 10.03 -10.33
N GLU A 13 26.66 9.99 -10.63
CA GLU A 13 25.68 9.38 -9.72
C GLU A 13 25.80 7.86 -9.70
N PRO A 14 25.45 7.20 -8.58
CA PRO A 14 25.32 5.76 -8.53
C PRO A 14 24.35 5.27 -9.61
N CYS A 15 24.72 4.20 -10.30
CA CYS A 15 23.92 3.68 -11.39
C CYS A 15 22.56 3.16 -10.87
N PRO A 16 21.44 3.58 -11.47
CA PRO A 16 20.10 3.14 -11.08
C PRO A 16 19.87 1.63 -11.10
N CYS A 17 20.72 0.87 -11.80
CA CYS A 17 20.64 -0.59 -11.82
C CYS A 17 21.05 -1.28 -10.52
N GLY A 18 21.53 -0.53 -9.51
CA GLY A 18 21.96 -1.06 -8.23
C GLY A 18 23.31 -1.81 -8.27
N SER A 19 24.18 -1.50 -9.24
CA SER A 19 25.53 -2.11 -9.33
C SER A 19 26.54 -1.51 -8.35
N GLY A 20 26.24 -0.36 -7.73
CA GLY A 20 27.19 0.42 -6.93
C GLY A 20 28.19 1.25 -7.76
N MET A 21 28.27 1.02 -9.06
CA MET A 21 29.16 1.79 -9.96
C MET A 21 28.53 3.13 -10.34
N LYS A 22 29.38 4.09 -10.78
CA LYS A 22 28.89 5.33 -11.40
C LYS A 22 28.11 5.03 -12.69
N TYR A 23 27.10 5.84 -12.98
CA TYR A 23 26.27 5.67 -14.17
C TYR A 23 27.10 5.69 -15.46
N SER A 24 28.08 6.62 -15.57
CA SER A 24 28.99 6.73 -16.72
C SER A 24 29.82 5.49 -16.99
N LEU A 25 30.13 4.69 -15.96
CA LEU A 25 30.91 3.46 -16.03
C LEU A 25 30.07 2.19 -16.10
N CYS A 26 28.73 2.33 -16.08
CA CYS A 26 27.81 1.20 -16.06
C CYS A 26 26.78 1.32 -17.20
N CYS A 27 25.51 1.54 -16.87
CA CYS A 27 24.42 1.47 -17.84
C CYS A 27 24.47 2.53 -18.95
N LYS A 28 25.17 3.64 -18.78
CA LYS A 28 25.34 4.64 -19.85
C LYS A 28 26.06 4.06 -21.08
N LYS A 29 27.00 3.09 -20.89
CA LYS A 29 27.79 2.46 -21.94
C LYS A 29 27.24 1.12 -22.42
N ARG A 30 26.18 0.62 -21.79
CA ARG A 30 25.61 -0.69 -22.09
C ARG A 30 24.48 -0.57 -23.09
N GLU A 31 24.45 -1.53 -24.00
CA GLU A 31 23.33 -1.74 -24.92
C GLU A 31 22.22 -2.57 -24.25
N ASP A 32 21.01 -2.49 -24.81
CA ASP A 32 19.90 -3.28 -24.38
C ASP A 32 20.15 -4.76 -24.70
N SER A 33 20.11 -5.61 -23.67
CA SER A 33 20.17 -7.07 -23.85
C SER A 33 18.76 -7.68 -23.95
N PHE A 34 17.73 -6.92 -23.58
CA PHE A 34 16.35 -7.35 -23.70
C PHE A 34 15.84 -7.08 -25.12
N GLN A 35 15.56 -8.15 -25.86
CA GLN A 35 14.79 -8.09 -27.08
C GLN A 35 13.33 -8.44 -26.74
N ARG A 36 12.40 -7.54 -27.09
CA ARG A 36 10.99 -7.81 -26.94
C ARG A 36 10.62 -9.01 -27.81
N ASP A 37 10.08 -10.04 -27.17
CA ASP A 37 9.48 -11.15 -27.88
C ASP A 37 8.10 -10.70 -28.40
N ASN A 38 8.05 -10.29 -29.66
CA ASN A 38 6.80 -9.83 -30.30
C ASN A 38 5.76 -10.95 -30.47
N LYS A 39 6.14 -12.23 -30.25
CA LYS A 39 5.24 -13.38 -30.31
C LYS A 39 4.54 -13.63 -28.98
N ARG A 40 4.99 -12.98 -27.89
CA ARG A 40 4.42 -13.16 -26.55
C ARG A 40 3.72 -11.88 -26.08
N PRO A 41 2.51 -12.01 -25.48
CA PRO A 41 1.82 -10.86 -24.88
C PRO A 41 2.71 -10.10 -23.90
N VAL A 42 2.62 -8.77 -23.89
CA VAL A 42 3.41 -7.90 -23.01
C VAL A 42 3.14 -8.21 -21.54
N GLU A 43 1.91 -8.56 -21.24
CA GLU A 43 1.43 -8.93 -19.90
C GLU A 43 2.17 -10.16 -19.36
N VAL A 44 2.39 -11.17 -20.21
CA VAL A 44 3.11 -12.39 -19.85
C VAL A 44 4.59 -12.06 -19.55
N GLN A 45 5.20 -11.20 -20.35
CA GLN A 45 6.59 -10.77 -20.15
C GLN A 45 6.72 -9.93 -18.86
N ALA A 46 5.76 -9.04 -18.58
CA ALA A 46 5.71 -8.26 -17.35
C ALA A 46 5.53 -9.17 -16.11
N ALA A 47 4.63 -10.16 -16.18
CA ALA A 47 4.43 -11.13 -15.10
C ALA A 47 5.70 -11.93 -14.78
N GLU A 48 6.48 -12.30 -15.78
CA GLU A 48 7.77 -12.98 -15.56
C GLU A 48 8.80 -12.09 -14.87
N ILE A 49 8.85 -10.81 -15.23
CA ILE A 49 9.74 -9.83 -14.57
C ILE A 49 9.35 -9.67 -13.11
N LEU A 50 8.07 -9.50 -12.82
CA LEU A 50 7.53 -9.41 -11.46
C LEU A 50 7.84 -10.68 -10.67
N LYS A 51 7.54 -11.86 -11.22
CA LYS A 51 7.83 -13.15 -10.57
C LYS A 51 9.32 -13.31 -10.24
N LYS A 52 10.21 -12.95 -11.18
CA LYS A 52 11.67 -12.97 -10.97
C LYS A 52 12.15 -11.91 -10.00
N SER A 53 11.35 -10.89 -9.72
CA SER A 53 11.70 -9.79 -8.82
C SER A 53 11.25 -10.02 -7.39
N GLN A 54 10.40 -11.01 -7.15
CA GLN A 54 10.05 -11.42 -5.79
C GLN A 54 11.32 -11.76 -5.02
N TYR A 55 11.43 -11.15 -3.85
CA TYR A 55 12.63 -11.23 -3.01
C TYR A 55 12.27 -11.86 -1.68
N LYS A 56 12.70 -13.10 -1.46
CA LYS A 56 12.51 -13.79 -0.19
C LYS A 56 13.56 -13.30 0.80
N CYS A 57 13.14 -12.66 1.88
CA CYS A 57 14.05 -12.18 2.93
C CYS A 57 13.32 -12.14 4.28
N CYS A 58 14.09 -12.25 5.36
CA CYS A 58 13.57 -11.89 6.67
C CYS A 58 13.92 -10.43 6.96
N LEU A 59 12.92 -9.60 7.23
CA LEU A 59 13.10 -8.17 7.53
C LEU A 59 13.28 -7.89 9.02
N HIS A 60 13.21 -8.91 9.88
CA HIS A 60 13.51 -8.75 11.32
C HIS A 60 14.92 -8.22 11.53
N PRO A 61 15.16 -7.29 12.48
CA PRO A 61 16.48 -6.71 12.73
C PRO A 61 17.49 -7.73 13.24
N ASP A 62 17.12 -8.64 14.12
CA ASP A 62 18.00 -9.70 14.60
C ASP A 62 18.14 -10.81 13.56
N LYS A 63 19.27 -10.81 12.86
CA LYS A 63 19.59 -11.82 11.85
C LYS A 63 20.19 -13.10 12.42
N SER A 64 20.66 -13.08 13.65
CA SER A 64 21.33 -14.22 14.30
C SER A 64 20.40 -15.41 14.52
N ARG A 65 19.10 -15.13 14.70
CA ARG A 65 18.04 -16.13 14.93
C ARG A 65 17.26 -16.51 13.65
N CYS A 66 17.64 -15.98 12.48
CA CYS A 66 16.96 -16.28 11.24
C CYS A 66 17.14 -17.75 10.84
N VAL A 67 16.04 -18.39 10.44
CA VAL A 67 16.06 -19.70 9.77
C VAL A 67 16.01 -19.54 8.25
N LYS A 68 16.39 -20.60 7.53
CA LYS A 68 16.47 -20.56 6.04
C LYS A 68 15.10 -20.43 5.37
N HIS A 69 14.07 -20.99 5.97
CA HIS A 69 12.72 -20.94 5.39
C HIS A 69 12.12 -19.54 5.60
N ILE A 70 11.72 -18.91 4.50
CA ILE A 70 10.98 -17.65 4.51
C ILE A 70 9.52 -17.96 4.26
N LYS A 71 8.70 -17.65 5.23
CA LYS A 71 7.26 -17.90 5.24
C LYS A 71 6.51 -16.97 4.29
N GLU A 72 5.38 -17.43 3.78
CA GLU A 72 4.37 -16.56 3.19
C GLU A 72 3.50 -15.96 4.32
N ALA A 73 4.04 -14.94 4.98
CA ALA A 73 3.39 -14.28 6.10
C ALA A 73 2.19 -13.44 5.65
N HIS A 74 1.13 -13.40 6.44
CA HIS A 74 -0.05 -12.58 6.17
C HIS A 74 0.07 -11.19 6.81
N ALA A 75 -0.21 -10.11 6.05
CA ALA A 75 -0.31 -8.76 6.60
C ALA A 75 -1.52 -8.61 7.54
N LEU A 76 -2.65 -9.22 7.17
CA LEU A 76 -3.86 -9.35 7.97
C LEU A 76 -4.03 -10.80 8.37
N GLN A 77 -4.33 -11.04 9.62
CA GLN A 77 -4.42 -12.39 10.18
C GLN A 77 -5.47 -13.24 9.45
N ASN A 78 -5.04 -14.42 8.96
CA ASN A 78 -5.92 -15.31 8.19
C ASN A 78 -7.10 -15.83 9.05
N ASN A 79 -6.81 -16.42 10.20
CA ASN A 79 -7.83 -17.14 11.00
C ASN A 79 -8.84 -16.25 11.73
N LYS A 80 -8.57 -14.96 11.90
CA LYS A 80 -9.50 -14.05 12.62
C LYS A 80 -10.08 -12.96 11.72
N ILE A 81 -9.27 -12.40 10.80
CA ILE A 81 -9.68 -11.27 9.98
C ILE A 81 -10.15 -11.76 8.61
N ILE A 82 -9.27 -12.46 7.88
CA ILE A 82 -9.59 -12.88 6.51
C ILE A 82 -10.69 -13.95 6.51
N SER A 83 -10.69 -14.84 7.50
CA SER A 83 -11.74 -15.87 7.64
C SER A 83 -13.14 -15.28 7.85
N LEU A 84 -13.26 -14.21 8.61
CA LEU A 84 -14.55 -13.50 8.81
C LEU A 84 -15.07 -12.86 7.52
N LEU A 85 -14.17 -12.49 6.61
CA LEU A 85 -14.51 -11.86 5.34
C LEU A 85 -14.74 -12.89 4.23
N SER A 86 -14.25 -14.12 4.40
CA SER A 86 -14.23 -15.10 3.32
C SER A 86 -15.57 -15.79 3.11
N GLU A 87 -15.85 -16.10 1.85
CA GLU A 87 -16.90 -17.03 1.46
C GLU A 87 -16.30 -18.13 0.56
N ASN A 88 -16.62 -19.37 0.88
CA ASN A 88 -16.04 -20.52 0.19
C ASN A 88 -14.50 -20.45 0.08
N GLY A 89 -13.85 -19.93 1.13
CA GLY A 89 -12.39 -19.78 1.21
C GLY A 89 -11.79 -18.71 0.31
N HIS A 90 -12.57 -17.74 -0.16
CA HIS A 90 -12.12 -16.65 -1.06
C HIS A 90 -12.55 -15.27 -0.56
N VAL A 91 -11.78 -14.28 -0.94
CA VAL A 91 -12.04 -12.84 -0.78
C VAL A 91 -11.75 -12.11 -2.10
N TYR A 92 -12.28 -10.90 -2.26
CA TYR A 92 -11.91 -10.02 -3.38
C TYR A 92 -10.79 -9.07 -2.95
N MET A 93 -9.76 -8.94 -3.80
CA MET A 93 -8.69 -7.95 -3.64
C MET A 93 -8.01 -7.69 -4.99
N LEU A 94 -7.20 -6.62 -5.09
CA LEU A 94 -6.28 -6.47 -6.20
C LEU A 94 -5.27 -7.62 -6.18
N ASN A 95 -5.11 -8.27 -7.33
CA ASN A 95 -4.15 -9.37 -7.44
C ASN A 95 -2.83 -8.86 -8.02
N ASP A 96 -1.93 -8.43 -7.16
CA ASP A 96 -0.59 -7.94 -7.49
C ASP A 96 0.34 -9.02 -8.09
N LYS A 97 -0.07 -10.28 -8.02
CA LYS A 97 0.64 -11.42 -8.64
C LYS A 97 0.24 -11.62 -10.11
N LYS A 98 -0.82 -10.93 -10.58
CA LYS A 98 -1.21 -10.88 -11.99
C LYS A 98 -0.73 -9.57 -12.62
N PRO A 99 -0.31 -9.59 -13.89
CA PRO A 99 0.00 -8.35 -14.60
C PRO A 99 -1.27 -7.50 -14.72
N PRO A 100 -1.15 -6.16 -14.65
CA PRO A 100 -2.26 -5.27 -14.92
C PRO A 100 -2.73 -5.42 -16.37
N LEU A 101 -3.99 -5.16 -16.61
CA LEU A 101 -4.52 -5.01 -17.96
C LEU A 101 -3.86 -3.79 -18.61
N ILE A 102 -3.45 -3.95 -19.84
CA ILE A 102 -2.92 -2.86 -20.66
C ILE A 102 -4.03 -2.40 -21.59
N ILE A 103 -4.47 -1.17 -21.41
CA ILE A 103 -5.56 -0.57 -22.17
C ILE A 103 -4.95 0.48 -23.11
N PRO A 104 -4.94 0.24 -24.45
CA PRO A 104 -4.56 1.27 -25.41
C PRO A 104 -5.59 2.41 -25.38
N THR A 105 -5.13 3.63 -25.21
CA THR A 105 -6.01 4.81 -25.34
C THR A 105 -6.12 5.25 -26.80
N GLU A 106 -7.17 6.00 -27.11
CA GLU A 106 -7.37 6.58 -28.46
C GLU A 106 -6.23 7.53 -28.87
N LYS A 107 -5.48 8.05 -27.91
CA LYS A 107 -4.30 8.91 -28.14
C LYS A 107 -3.00 8.14 -28.34
N GLY A 108 -3.05 6.79 -28.36
CA GLY A 108 -1.87 5.92 -28.46
C GLY A 108 -1.04 5.84 -27.16
N GLU A 109 -1.56 6.36 -26.06
CA GLU A 109 -1.00 6.17 -24.73
C GLU A 109 -1.45 4.80 -24.18
N ILE A 110 -0.68 4.27 -23.23
CA ILE A 110 -1.00 3.00 -22.57
C ILE A 110 -1.45 3.32 -21.16
N GLU A 111 -2.67 2.94 -20.83
CA GLU A 111 -3.16 2.90 -19.46
C GLU A 111 -3.09 1.49 -18.92
N THR A 112 -2.87 1.37 -17.61
CA THR A 112 -2.89 0.08 -16.92
C THR A 112 -4.01 0.07 -15.90
N SER A 113 -4.75 -1.04 -15.81
CA SER A 113 -5.80 -1.24 -14.82
C SER A 113 -5.67 -2.62 -14.20
N THR A 114 -5.75 -2.68 -12.90
CA THR A 114 -5.80 -3.94 -12.16
C THR A 114 -7.22 -4.17 -11.68
N LEU A 115 -7.78 -5.32 -12.02
CA LEU A 115 -9.11 -5.72 -11.56
C LEU A 115 -9.03 -6.41 -10.19
N LEU A 116 -10.11 -6.32 -9.44
CA LEU A 116 -10.26 -7.18 -8.28
C LEU A 116 -10.52 -8.61 -8.73
N ASP A 117 -9.86 -9.54 -8.06
CA ASP A 117 -10.00 -10.98 -8.29
C ASP A 117 -10.49 -11.70 -7.04
N LYS A 118 -11.14 -12.84 -7.22
CA LYS A 118 -11.32 -13.82 -6.13
C LYS A 118 -9.97 -14.48 -5.82
N VAL A 119 -9.46 -14.23 -4.63
CA VAL A 119 -8.19 -14.75 -4.13
C VAL A 119 -8.45 -15.68 -2.94
N GLY A 120 -7.87 -16.86 -2.97
CA GLY A 120 -7.98 -17.79 -1.84
C GLY A 120 -7.34 -17.24 -0.56
N VAL A 121 -7.97 -17.46 0.59
CA VAL A 121 -7.55 -16.91 1.90
C VAL A 121 -6.08 -17.18 2.23
N ASN A 122 -5.56 -18.34 1.86
CA ASN A 122 -4.15 -18.69 2.10
C ASN A 122 -3.14 -17.88 1.27
N ARG A 123 -3.62 -17.12 0.28
CA ARG A 123 -2.78 -16.30 -0.62
C ARG A 123 -3.07 -14.82 -0.48
N ALA A 124 -4.19 -14.47 0.16
CA ALA A 124 -4.58 -13.09 0.37
C ALA A 124 -3.59 -12.40 1.31
N THR A 125 -3.13 -11.20 0.95
CA THR A 125 -2.19 -10.37 1.74
C THR A 125 -0.84 -11.01 2.09
N THR A 126 -0.42 -12.08 1.42
CA THR A 126 0.83 -12.75 1.77
C THR A 126 2.06 -12.08 1.17
N ALA A 127 3.14 -12.05 1.95
CA ALA A 127 4.47 -11.61 1.52
C ALA A 127 5.56 -12.51 2.11
N THR A 128 6.70 -12.63 1.42
CA THR A 128 7.85 -13.43 1.86
C THR A 128 8.88 -12.54 2.55
N CYS A 129 8.48 -11.89 3.65
CA CYS A 129 9.25 -10.86 4.35
C CYS A 129 9.68 -11.23 5.77
N PHE A 130 9.30 -12.40 6.27
CA PHE A 130 9.78 -12.95 7.55
C PHE A 130 10.11 -14.44 7.42
N CYS A 131 11.06 -14.92 8.23
CA CYS A 131 11.25 -16.34 8.42
C CYS A 131 10.25 -16.89 9.45
N ASP A 132 10.06 -18.20 9.51
CA ASP A 132 9.06 -18.84 10.37
C ASP A 132 9.17 -18.37 11.83
N ILE A 133 10.38 -18.38 12.40
CA ILE A 133 10.61 -18.01 13.81
C ILE A 133 10.18 -16.56 14.03
N HIS A 134 10.67 -15.62 13.23
CA HIS A 134 10.41 -14.20 13.46
C HIS A 134 8.97 -13.80 13.17
N ASP A 135 8.29 -14.43 12.21
CA ASP A 135 6.86 -14.17 12.00
C ASP A 135 6.05 -14.64 13.20
N ASP A 136 6.33 -15.87 13.66
CA ASP A 136 5.58 -16.49 14.76
C ASP A 136 5.81 -15.79 16.11
N GLU A 137 7.04 -15.32 16.39
CA GLU A 137 7.37 -14.67 17.69
C GLU A 137 6.92 -13.21 17.72
N VAL A 138 7.25 -12.42 16.69
CA VAL A 138 6.96 -10.97 16.70
C VAL A 138 5.47 -10.70 16.74
N PHE A 139 4.67 -11.47 16.02
CA PHE A 139 3.24 -11.21 15.91
C PHE A 139 2.36 -12.10 16.79
N ALA A 140 2.95 -12.88 17.70
CA ALA A 140 2.23 -13.80 18.59
C ALA A 140 1.08 -13.14 19.35
N ALA A 141 1.29 -11.92 19.86
CA ALA A 141 0.30 -11.21 20.67
C ALA A 141 -0.97 -10.82 19.91
N ILE A 142 -0.93 -10.74 18.58
CA ILE A 142 -2.08 -10.41 17.74
C ILE A 142 -2.53 -11.58 16.83
N GLU A 143 -1.80 -12.71 16.83
CA GLU A 143 -2.09 -13.90 16.02
C GLU A 143 -2.44 -15.12 16.88
N LYS A 144 -2.52 -16.29 16.29
CA LYS A 144 -2.58 -17.66 16.88
C LYS A 144 -3.12 -17.73 18.33
N GLY A 145 -4.43 -17.66 18.47
CA GLY A 145 -5.05 -17.79 19.79
C GLY A 145 -4.95 -16.56 20.69
N ALA A 146 -4.33 -15.48 20.19
CA ALA A 146 -4.32 -14.18 20.86
C ALA A 146 -5.74 -13.71 21.19
N PRO A 147 -5.95 -12.96 22.28
CA PRO A 147 -7.23 -12.38 22.62
C PRO A 147 -7.72 -11.42 21.52
N ALA A 148 -8.97 -10.98 21.64
CA ALA A 148 -9.51 -9.88 20.84
C ALA A 148 -8.64 -8.63 20.98
N PHE A 149 -8.73 -7.73 20.01
CA PHE A 149 -7.99 -6.47 20.07
C PHE A 149 -8.35 -5.66 21.32
N ASP A 150 -7.33 -5.27 22.05
CA ASP A 150 -7.46 -4.37 23.21
C ASP A 150 -6.93 -2.98 22.85
N LYS A 151 -7.84 -2.01 22.83
CA LYS A 151 -7.51 -0.59 22.56
C LYS A 151 -6.63 0.06 23.65
N GLY A 152 -6.55 -0.54 24.84
CA GLY A 152 -5.65 -0.11 25.91
C GLY A 152 -4.22 -0.63 25.73
N ASN A 153 -4.05 -1.74 25.00
CA ASN A 153 -2.76 -2.42 24.85
C ASN A 153 -1.88 -1.75 23.78
N ASN A 154 -0.74 -1.18 24.19
CA ASN A 154 0.19 -0.53 23.28
C ASN A 154 0.93 -1.53 22.37
N GLU A 155 1.17 -2.75 22.84
CA GLU A 155 1.78 -3.80 22.04
C GLU A 155 0.86 -4.17 20.85
N HIS A 156 -0.44 -4.36 21.07
CA HIS A 156 -1.38 -4.61 19.98
C HIS A 156 -1.35 -3.48 18.94
N LYS A 157 -1.42 -2.21 19.37
CA LYS A 157 -1.36 -1.05 18.46
C LYS A 157 -0.06 -1.01 17.67
N PHE A 158 1.06 -1.27 18.35
CA PHE A 158 2.37 -1.30 17.72
C PHE A 158 2.45 -2.40 16.65
N LEU A 159 2.03 -3.61 16.97
CA LEU A 159 2.14 -4.75 16.06
C LEU A 159 1.26 -4.58 14.81
N TYR A 160 0.04 -4.04 14.94
CA TYR A 160 -0.77 -3.71 13.77
C TYR A 160 -0.13 -2.64 12.89
N ALA A 161 0.42 -1.58 13.49
CA ALA A 161 1.12 -0.52 12.76
C ALA A 161 2.42 -1.05 12.12
N TYR A 162 3.18 -1.88 12.83
CA TYR A 162 4.39 -2.50 12.31
C TYR A 162 4.08 -3.42 11.12
N LYS A 163 3.03 -4.25 11.20
CA LYS A 163 2.58 -5.04 10.06
C LYS A 163 2.22 -4.16 8.86
N ALA A 164 1.39 -3.14 9.07
CA ALA A 164 1.02 -2.21 8.00
C ALA A 164 2.25 -1.57 7.34
N PHE A 165 3.26 -1.18 8.13
CA PHE A 165 4.50 -0.60 7.62
C PHE A 165 5.38 -1.62 6.90
N ILE A 166 5.68 -2.77 7.52
CA ILE A 166 6.74 -3.67 7.04
C ILE A 166 6.33 -4.39 5.74
N PHE A 167 5.03 -4.67 5.56
CA PHE A 167 4.54 -5.24 4.32
C PHE A 167 4.59 -4.24 3.16
N GLU A 168 4.29 -2.96 3.41
CA GLU A 168 4.46 -1.89 2.41
C GLU A 168 5.94 -1.64 2.10
N TYR A 169 6.81 -1.66 3.11
CA TYR A 169 8.25 -1.59 2.93
C TYR A 169 8.76 -2.73 2.04
N TYR A 170 8.31 -3.96 2.28
CA TYR A 170 8.64 -5.11 1.45
C TYR A 170 8.19 -4.95 -0.01
N LYS A 171 6.96 -4.46 -0.24
CA LYS A 171 6.48 -4.16 -1.59
C LYS A 171 7.37 -3.17 -2.31
N LYS A 172 7.81 -2.10 -1.64
CA LYS A 172 8.73 -1.12 -2.21
C LYS A 172 10.13 -1.70 -2.49
N LEU A 173 10.61 -2.63 -1.67
CA LEU A 173 11.84 -3.37 -1.97
C LEU A 173 11.70 -4.21 -3.24
N VAL A 174 10.59 -4.92 -3.40
CA VAL A 174 10.31 -5.73 -4.61
C VAL A 174 10.22 -4.82 -5.84
N GLU A 175 9.51 -3.70 -5.75
CA GLU A 175 9.39 -2.69 -6.81
C GLU A 175 10.77 -2.15 -7.22
N GLN A 176 11.60 -1.75 -6.26
CA GLN A 176 12.96 -1.30 -6.52
C GLN A 176 13.80 -2.36 -7.23
N LYS A 177 13.72 -3.62 -6.80
CA LYS A 177 14.43 -4.75 -7.43
C LYS A 177 13.94 -5.02 -8.86
N ALA A 178 12.63 -4.94 -9.08
CA ALA A 178 12.04 -5.09 -10.40
C ALA A 178 12.56 -4.01 -11.35
N PHE A 179 12.59 -2.77 -10.90
CA PHE A 179 13.11 -1.64 -11.66
C PHE A 179 14.61 -1.77 -11.96
N GLN A 180 15.40 -2.15 -10.97
CA GLN A 180 16.83 -2.42 -11.15
C GLN A 180 17.10 -3.53 -12.19
N ARG A 181 16.28 -4.60 -12.19
CA ARG A 181 16.36 -5.68 -13.19
C ARG A 181 16.01 -5.20 -14.59
N MET A 182 14.94 -4.40 -14.69
CA MET A 182 14.55 -3.81 -15.96
C MET A 182 15.66 -2.94 -16.54
N ILE A 183 16.29 -2.07 -15.73
CA ILE A 183 17.43 -1.25 -16.17
C ILE A 183 18.62 -2.12 -16.59
N LYS A 184 18.91 -3.20 -15.86
CA LYS A 184 19.99 -4.12 -16.24
C LYS A 184 19.75 -4.76 -17.61
N ALA A 185 18.51 -5.13 -17.91
CA ALA A 185 18.13 -5.74 -19.18
C ALA A 185 17.98 -4.72 -20.32
N LYS A 186 17.49 -3.52 -20.01
CA LYS A 186 17.20 -2.46 -20.98
C LYS A 186 17.65 -1.09 -20.46
N PRO A 187 18.96 -0.79 -20.48
CA PRO A 187 19.50 0.51 -20.04
C PRO A 187 18.89 1.72 -20.74
N SER A 188 18.42 1.56 -21.99
CA SER A 188 17.79 2.62 -22.78
C SER A 188 16.52 3.22 -22.11
N VAL A 189 15.88 2.52 -21.16
CA VAL A 189 14.73 3.06 -20.40
C VAL A 189 15.11 4.33 -19.65
N LEU A 190 16.37 4.51 -19.27
CA LEU A 190 16.86 5.72 -18.59
C LEU A 190 16.97 6.94 -19.52
N LYS A 191 16.70 6.80 -20.83
CA LYS A 191 16.52 7.94 -21.75
C LYS A 191 15.14 8.57 -21.59
N SER A 192 14.17 7.85 -21.04
CA SER A 192 12.85 8.36 -20.74
C SER A 192 12.84 9.21 -19.46
N ARG A 193 12.40 10.48 -19.58
CA ARG A 193 12.25 11.38 -18.43
C ARG A 193 11.32 10.82 -17.37
N MET A 194 10.22 10.17 -17.80
CA MET A 194 9.25 9.53 -16.93
C MET A 194 9.90 8.40 -16.12
N MET A 195 10.67 7.54 -16.75
CA MET A 195 11.35 6.42 -16.08
C MET A 195 12.42 6.92 -15.10
N VAL A 196 13.11 8.00 -15.42
CA VAL A 196 14.05 8.64 -14.48
C VAL A 196 13.32 9.25 -13.29
N ALA A 197 12.18 9.93 -13.51
CA ALA A 197 11.36 10.45 -12.42
C ALA A 197 10.87 9.31 -11.50
N TYR A 198 10.37 8.24 -12.07
CA TYR A 198 9.93 7.05 -11.34
C TYR A 198 11.06 6.43 -10.49
N TYR A 199 12.27 6.33 -11.05
CA TYR A 199 13.46 5.91 -10.29
C TYR A 199 13.76 6.85 -9.10
N ARG A 200 13.65 8.16 -9.32
CA ARG A 200 13.87 9.17 -8.26
C ARG A 200 12.85 9.03 -7.14
N ASP A 201 11.59 8.81 -7.49
CA ASP A 201 10.51 8.62 -6.52
C ASP A 201 10.70 7.35 -5.69
N ILE A 202 10.99 6.23 -6.34
CA ILE A 202 11.31 4.98 -5.63
C ILE A 202 12.51 5.19 -4.69
N SER A 203 13.57 5.84 -5.17
CA SER A 203 14.80 6.03 -4.38
C SER A 203 14.58 6.98 -3.19
N LEU A 204 13.73 7.99 -3.34
CA LEU A 204 13.35 8.90 -2.24
C LEU A 204 12.51 8.15 -1.21
N THR A 205 11.46 7.47 -1.68
CA THR A 205 10.56 6.68 -0.83
C THR A 205 11.32 5.64 -0.03
N MET A 206 12.24 4.90 -0.65
CA MET A 206 13.05 3.90 0.06
C MET A 206 13.90 4.51 1.17
N ARG A 207 14.58 5.63 0.91
CA ARG A 207 15.38 6.32 1.95
C ARG A 207 14.54 6.77 3.15
N GLU A 208 13.35 7.30 2.89
CA GLU A 208 12.41 7.67 3.95
C GLU A 208 11.95 6.45 4.73
N MET A 209 11.57 5.38 4.03
CA MET A 209 11.10 4.15 4.65
C MET A 209 12.22 3.40 5.40
N ASP A 210 13.47 3.48 4.95
CA ASP A 210 14.64 2.93 5.68
C ASP A 210 14.78 3.61 7.05
N THR A 211 14.64 4.93 7.13
CA THR A 211 14.68 5.67 8.40
C THR A 211 13.56 5.25 9.35
N VAL A 212 12.36 5.07 8.82
CA VAL A 212 11.21 4.58 9.60
C VAL A 212 11.46 3.14 10.05
N LYS A 213 12.00 2.30 9.17
CA LYS A 213 12.35 0.92 9.49
C LYS A 213 13.34 0.84 10.65
N ASP A 214 14.40 1.64 10.63
CA ASP A 214 15.38 1.71 11.72
C ASP A 214 14.71 2.07 13.07
N THR A 215 13.67 2.91 13.04
CA THR A 215 12.92 3.27 14.25
C THR A 215 12.09 2.10 14.76
N PHE A 216 11.36 1.41 13.88
CA PHE A 216 10.62 0.21 14.24
C PHE A 216 11.54 -0.94 14.70
N ASP A 217 12.68 -1.12 14.04
CA ASP A 217 13.65 -2.16 14.37
C ASP A 217 14.21 -1.99 15.80
N LYS A 218 14.58 -0.76 16.16
CA LYS A 218 15.06 -0.44 17.52
C LYS A 218 13.97 -0.68 18.56
N ALA A 219 12.75 -0.27 18.26
CA ALA A 219 11.61 -0.47 19.15
C ALA A 219 11.28 -1.96 19.32
N THR A 220 11.30 -2.74 18.24
CA THR A 220 11.06 -4.19 18.27
C THR A 220 12.10 -4.91 19.12
N LEU A 221 13.39 -4.57 18.96
CA LEU A 221 14.47 -5.18 19.76
C LEU A 221 14.41 -4.80 21.26
N ALA A 222 13.90 -3.61 21.56
CA ALA A 222 13.76 -3.12 22.93
C ALA A 222 12.41 -3.45 23.58
N ASN A 223 11.47 -4.05 22.86
CA ASN A 223 10.05 -4.18 23.24
C ASN A 223 9.43 -2.83 23.65
N ASP A 224 9.86 -1.74 22.99
CA ASP A 224 9.34 -0.39 23.22
C ASP A 224 8.12 -0.14 22.33
N TYR A 225 6.96 -0.48 22.84
CA TYR A 225 5.69 -0.30 22.15
C TYR A 225 5.12 1.12 22.28
N GLY A 226 5.84 2.01 22.96
CA GLY A 226 5.42 3.39 23.23
C GLY A 226 5.79 4.40 22.16
N ILE A 227 6.43 4.01 21.03
CA ILE A 227 6.90 4.94 20.00
C ILE A 227 5.80 5.55 19.13
N LEU A 228 4.56 5.05 19.25
CA LEU A 228 3.44 5.43 18.38
C LEU A 228 2.36 6.20 19.12
N GLN A 229 1.81 7.21 18.46
CA GLN A 229 0.49 7.75 18.76
C GLN A 229 -0.54 7.08 17.86
N THR A 230 -1.56 6.45 18.46
CA THR A 230 -2.61 5.73 17.73
C THR A 230 -3.98 6.32 18.03
N CYS A 231 -4.71 6.68 16.98
CA CYS A 231 -6.14 6.95 17.01
C CYS A 231 -6.89 5.64 16.74
N VAL A 232 -7.72 5.21 17.67
CA VAL A 232 -8.54 4.01 17.55
C VAL A 232 -10.00 4.42 17.41
N ILE A 233 -10.64 3.95 16.33
CA ILE A 233 -12.07 4.15 16.08
C ILE A 233 -12.72 2.77 16.11
N GLU A 234 -13.71 2.63 16.98
CA GLU A 234 -14.53 1.43 17.07
C GLU A 234 -15.83 1.63 16.29
N ILE A 235 -16.12 0.71 15.39
CA ILE A 235 -17.34 0.68 14.57
C ILE A 235 -18.24 -0.45 15.09
N PRO A 236 -19.49 -0.17 15.46
CA PRO A 236 -20.41 -1.22 15.85
C PRO A 236 -20.72 -2.20 14.72
N GLY A 237 -20.65 -3.48 15.02
CA GLY A 237 -20.87 -4.56 14.06
C GLY A 237 -19.62 -4.93 13.26
N SER A 238 -19.70 -6.09 12.62
CA SER A 238 -18.65 -6.59 11.73
C SER A 238 -18.81 -5.94 10.35
N ILE A 239 -17.69 -5.41 9.80
CA ILE A 239 -17.66 -4.82 8.45
C ILE A 239 -17.23 -5.86 7.42
N GLY A 240 -17.66 -5.66 6.17
CA GLY A 240 -17.38 -6.58 5.05
C GLY A 240 -16.02 -6.37 4.37
N PHE A 241 -15.08 -5.66 5.00
CA PHE A 241 -13.76 -5.42 4.42
C PHE A 241 -12.66 -5.31 5.47
N ALA A 242 -11.41 -5.43 5.04
CA ALA A 242 -10.25 -5.11 5.84
C ALA A 242 -9.19 -4.40 4.98
N ASN A 243 -8.27 -3.68 5.63
CA ASN A 243 -7.22 -2.94 4.96
C ASN A 243 -5.97 -2.83 5.83
N TYR A 244 -4.80 -2.79 5.19
CA TYR A 244 -3.57 -2.30 5.80
C TYR A 244 -2.86 -1.35 4.84
N ALA A 245 -2.25 -0.29 5.36
CA ALA A 245 -1.58 0.70 4.52
C ALA A 245 -0.55 1.52 5.29
N CYS A 246 0.47 2.00 4.58
CA CYS A 246 1.41 3.01 5.02
C CYS A 246 1.28 4.22 4.09
N ILE A 247 0.53 5.24 4.50
CA ILE A 247 0.10 6.35 3.64
C ILE A 247 0.40 7.71 4.25
N ALA A 248 0.35 8.75 3.42
CA ALA A 248 0.39 10.15 3.86
C ALA A 248 -0.82 10.88 3.26
N PRO A 249 -1.97 10.92 3.96
CA PRO A 249 -3.18 11.52 3.42
C PRO A 249 -2.98 13.03 3.25
N ASP A 250 -3.46 13.56 2.11
CA ASP A 250 -3.37 14.99 1.80
C ASP A 250 -4.45 15.83 2.49
N TYR A 251 -5.54 15.20 2.94
CA TYR A 251 -6.73 15.87 3.46
C TYR A 251 -7.25 15.23 4.73
N ASP A 252 -7.68 16.09 5.67
CA ASP A 252 -8.32 15.69 6.92
C ASP A 252 -9.81 15.32 6.72
N LEU A 253 -10.51 14.97 7.82
CA LEU A 253 -11.93 14.58 7.81
C LEU A 253 -12.88 15.65 7.20
N TYR A 254 -12.46 16.91 7.20
CA TYR A 254 -13.20 18.04 6.62
C TYR A 254 -12.64 18.49 5.28
N PHE A 255 -11.81 17.64 4.64
CA PHE A 255 -11.14 17.90 3.36
C PHE A 255 -10.27 19.18 3.37
N ARG A 256 -9.70 19.54 4.52
CA ARG A 256 -8.68 20.54 4.64
C ARG A 256 -7.30 19.90 4.45
N LYS A 257 -6.41 20.61 3.78
CA LYS A 257 -5.08 20.08 3.45
C LYS A 257 -4.25 19.83 4.71
N ILE A 258 -3.73 18.62 4.86
CA ILE A 258 -2.75 18.23 5.88
C ILE A 258 -1.36 18.61 5.37
N LYS A 259 -0.56 19.27 6.19
CA LYS A 259 0.86 19.56 5.88
C LYS A 259 1.71 18.33 6.23
N ASN A 260 1.53 17.25 5.49
CA ASN A 260 2.18 15.96 5.72
C ASN A 260 3.62 15.87 5.20
N THR A 261 4.17 16.96 4.67
CA THR A 261 5.57 17.02 4.19
C THR A 261 6.28 18.17 4.87
N LYS A 262 7.43 17.89 5.49
CA LYS A 262 8.30 18.89 6.09
C LYS A 262 9.74 18.65 5.64
N ASN A 263 10.39 19.71 5.10
CA ASN A 263 11.77 19.63 4.60
C ASN A 263 11.98 18.52 3.54
N GLY A 264 10.94 18.22 2.74
CA GLY A 264 10.98 17.17 1.73
C GLY A 264 10.83 15.75 2.29
N ILE A 265 10.59 15.58 3.59
CA ILE A 265 10.31 14.29 4.24
C ILE A 265 8.80 14.14 4.41
N MET A 266 8.28 13.00 4.00
CA MET A 266 6.86 12.68 4.11
C MET A 266 6.56 11.99 5.44
N HIS A 267 5.68 12.60 6.23
CA HIS A 267 5.15 11.99 7.46
C HIS A 267 4.03 11.03 7.12
N ARG A 268 4.06 9.82 7.70
CA ARG A 268 3.18 8.72 7.30
C ARG A 268 2.26 8.27 8.43
N LEU A 269 1.08 7.78 8.04
CA LEU A 269 0.17 7.02 8.88
C LEU A 269 0.26 5.53 8.55
N TYR A 270 0.25 4.71 9.57
CA TYR A 270 0.10 3.26 9.48
C TYR A 270 -1.34 2.95 9.81
N ILE A 271 -2.09 2.47 8.82
CA ILE A 271 -3.52 2.24 8.95
C ILE A 271 -3.80 0.74 8.90
N THR A 272 -4.60 0.27 9.84
CA THR A 272 -5.18 -1.07 9.78
C THR A 272 -6.67 -0.98 10.06
N VAL A 273 -7.48 -1.57 9.18
CA VAL A 273 -8.93 -1.68 9.34
C VAL A 273 -9.28 -3.16 9.33
N PHE A 274 -10.03 -3.61 10.32
CA PHE A 274 -10.39 -5.01 10.41
C PHE A 274 -11.69 -5.25 11.19
N PRO A 275 -12.47 -6.29 10.81
CA PRO A 275 -13.61 -6.77 11.58
C PRO A 275 -13.17 -7.67 12.74
N GLU A 276 -13.96 -7.64 13.80
CA GLU A 276 -14.18 -8.72 14.77
C GLU A 276 -15.64 -9.17 14.68
N GLU A 277 -16.06 -10.18 15.42
CA GLU A 277 -17.43 -10.74 15.32
C GLU A 277 -18.55 -9.72 15.51
N ASN A 278 -18.42 -8.86 16.54
CA ASN A 278 -19.49 -7.92 16.95
C ASN A 278 -19.09 -6.44 16.82
N ARG A 279 -17.89 -6.16 16.38
CA ARG A 279 -17.34 -4.81 16.23
C ARG A 279 -16.23 -4.80 15.21
N SER A 280 -15.83 -3.62 14.79
CA SER A 280 -14.72 -3.46 13.88
C SER A 280 -13.87 -2.28 14.31
N PHE A 281 -12.64 -2.24 13.84
CA PHE A 281 -11.67 -1.22 14.24
C PHE A 281 -11.03 -0.55 13.04
N ILE A 282 -10.83 0.77 13.17
CA ILE A 282 -9.94 1.55 12.32
C ILE A 282 -8.83 2.08 13.22
N LEU A 283 -7.60 1.62 12.98
CA LEU A 283 -6.40 2.05 13.68
C LEU A 283 -5.60 2.96 12.76
N LEU A 284 -5.31 4.19 13.22
CA LEU A 284 -4.40 5.11 12.54
C LEU A 284 -3.26 5.42 13.50
N SER A 285 -2.06 4.99 13.17
CA SER A 285 -0.87 5.21 13.99
C SER A 285 0.13 6.09 13.26
N CYS A 286 0.82 6.97 13.98
CA CYS A 286 2.00 7.67 13.50
C CYS A 286 3.12 7.60 14.55
N LEU A 287 4.36 7.82 14.13
CA LEU A 287 5.46 7.99 15.07
C LEU A 287 5.19 9.21 15.96
N HIS A 288 5.61 9.19 17.20
CA HIS A 288 5.48 10.35 18.10
C HIS A 288 6.13 11.62 17.52
N THR A 289 7.18 11.48 16.75
CA THR A 289 7.82 12.58 16.02
C THR A 289 6.89 13.29 15.03
N ASP A 290 5.89 12.57 14.53
CA ASP A 290 4.93 13.03 13.52
C ASP A 290 3.58 13.45 14.15
N SER A 291 3.44 13.27 15.45
CA SER A 291 2.17 13.50 16.17
C SER A 291 1.58 14.90 15.95
N LYS A 292 2.43 15.92 15.86
CA LYS A 292 2.00 17.30 15.61
C LYS A 292 1.34 17.49 14.23
N VAL A 293 1.73 16.69 13.24
CA VAL A 293 1.17 16.76 11.88
C VAL A 293 -0.27 16.26 11.86
N TYR A 294 -0.55 15.21 12.64
CA TYR A 294 -1.84 14.53 12.62
C TYR A 294 -2.74 14.83 13.82
N LYS A 295 -2.31 15.70 14.75
CA LYS A 295 -3.05 16.02 15.98
C LYS A 295 -4.50 16.41 15.71
N ASP A 296 -4.70 17.41 14.86
CA ASP A 296 -6.04 17.92 14.54
C ASP A 296 -6.89 16.88 13.81
N PHE A 297 -6.27 16.12 12.92
CA PHE A 297 -6.95 15.04 12.21
C PHE A 297 -7.41 13.94 13.17
N PHE A 298 -6.56 13.49 14.09
CA PHE A 298 -6.94 12.52 15.11
C PHE A 298 -8.07 13.03 16.03
N GLN A 299 -7.99 14.29 16.44
CA GLN A 299 -9.06 14.91 17.23
C GLN A 299 -10.39 14.92 16.47
N GLN A 300 -10.38 15.27 15.19
CA GLN A 300 -11.58 15.23 14.35
C GLN A 300 -12.18 13.83 14.26
N LEU A 301 -11.36 12.83 14.02
CA LEU A 301 -11.80 11.43 13.93
C LEU A 301 -12.42 10.92 15.23
N GLN A 302 -11.88 11.34 16.39
CA GLN A 302 -12.37 10.94 17.70
C GLN A 302 -13.67 11.64 18.12
N THR A 303 -13.91 12.85 17.61
CA THR A 303 -15.07 13.68 18.02
C THR A 303 -16.20 13.71 17.01
N ALA A 304 -15.96 13.25 15.79
CA ALA A 304 -16.96 13.26 14.73
C ALA A 304 -17.99 12.12 14.91
N ASN A 305 -19.16 12.33 14.30
CA ASN A 305 -20.12 11.25 14.12
C ASN A 305 -19.50 10.12 13.30
N VAL A 306 -19.79 8.87 13.69
CA VAL A 306 -19.26 7.66 13.07
C VAL A 306 -19.62 7.56 11.57
N ASP A 307 -20.79 8.03 11.16
CA ASP A 307 -21.19 8.01 9.74
C ASP A 307 -20.34 8.94 8.88
N LYS A 308 -19.91 10.09 9.44
CA LYS A 308 -18.97 10.98 8.76
C LYS A 308 -17.59 10.36 8.63
N VAL A 309 -17.16 9.61 9.64
CA VAL A 309 -15.90 8.86 9.61
C VAL A 309 -15.96 7.78 8.53
N LYS A 310 -17.04 6.98 8.50
CA LYS A 310 -17.28 5.97 7.48
C LYS A 310 -17.21 6.57 6.07
N TYR A 311 -17.95 7.65 5.85
CA TYR A 311 -17.98 8.35 4.57
C TYR A 311 -16.61 8.83 4.11
N TYR A 312 -15.78 9.34 5.03
CA TYR A 312 -14.41 9.71 4.72
C TYR A 312 -13.58 8.51 4.26
N PHE A 313 -13.68 7.37 4.96
CA PHE A 313 -12.93 6.17 4.63
C PHE A 313 -13.44 5.44 3.39
N ASP A 314 -14.73 5.51 3.06
CA ASP A 314 -15.29 5.02 1.80
C ASP A 314 -14.56 5.59 0.58
N LEU A 315 -14.16 6.85 0.69
CA LEU A 315 -13.45 7.54 -0.39
C LEU A 315 -11.93 7.43 -0.25
N MET A 316 -11.40 7.69 0.95
CA MET A 316 -9.96 7.85 1.14
C MET A 316 -9.22 6.52 1.10
N LEU A 317 -9.82 5.43 1.59
CA LEU A 317 -9.14 4.13 1.53
C LEU A 317 -8.83 3.69 0.09
N PRO A 318 -9.78 3.65 -0.84
CA PRO A 318 -9.47 3.27 -2.22
C PRO A 318 -8.49 4.23 -2.92
N LEU A 319 -8.46 5.51 -2.52
CA LEU A 319 -7.53 6.50 -3.09
C LEU A 319 -6.09 6.36 -2.60
N TYR A 320 -5.88 5.82 -1.41
CA TYR A 320 -4.55 5.75 -0.78
C TYR A 320 -4.04 4.35 -0.54
N SER A 321 -4.87 3.32 -0.68
CA SER A 321 -4.50 1.93 -0.40
C SER A 321 -4.96 0.98 -1.49
N GLU A 322 -4.04 0.17 -1.96
CA GLU A 322 -4.30 -0.96 -2.85
C GLU A 322 -4.52 -2.29 -2.10
N ASN A 323 -4.40 -2.29 -0.77
CA ASN A 323 -4.45 -3.49 0.07
C ASN A 323 -5.81 -3.70 0.72
N ILE A 324 -6.86 -3.30 0.05
CA ILE A 324 -8.23 -3.51 0.53
C ILE A 324 -8.67 -4.92 0.16
N ILE A 325 -9.14 -5.64 1.17
CA ILE A 325 -9.77 -6.96 1.02
C ILE A 325 -11.26 -6.79 1.25
N ILE A 326 -12.07 -7.31 0.35
CA ILE A 326 -13.53 -7.18 0.38
C ILE A 326 -14.14 -8.58 0.44
N SER A 327 -15.12 -8.78 1.31
CA SER A 327 -15.89 -10.02 1.34
C SER A 327 -16.68 -10.19 0.03
N PRO A 328 -16.84 -11.41 -0.47
CA PRO A 328 -17.70 -11.66 -1.64
C PRO A 328 -19.10 -11.10 -1.44
N ARG A 329 -19.64 -11.22 -0.21
CA ARG A 329 -20.95 -10.69 0.16
C ARG A 329 -21.07 -9.20 -0.09
N LEU A 330 -20.10 -8.41 0.38
CA LEU A 330 -20.08 -6.96 0.18
C LEU A 330 -19.88 -6.60 -1.29
N TRP A 331 -18.93 -7.27 -1.98
CA TRP A 331 -18.64 -6.99 -3.39
C TRP A 331 -19.83 -7.26 -4.29
N GLU A 332 -20.49 -8.40 -4.10
CA GLU A 332 -21.64 -8.83 -4.90
C GLU A 332 -22.94 -8.08 -4.53
N HIS A 333 -22.99 -7.45 -3.34
CA HIS A 333 -24.06 -6.53 -2.95
C HIS A 333 -23.99 -5.18 -3.70
N TRP A 334 -22.80 -4.75 -4.11
CA TRP A 334 -22.64 -3.49 -4.82
C TRP A 334 -23.18 -3.55 -6.25
N THR A 335 -23.74 -2.43 -6.70
CA THR A 335 -24.09 -2.26 -8.12
C THR A 335 -22.84 -2.22 -9.01
N GLU A 336 -23.01 -2.44 -10.31
CA GLU A 336 -21.91 -2.34 -11.28
C GLU A 336 -21.25 -0.95 -11.25
N GLU A 337 -22.03 0.13 -11.02
CA GLU A 337 -21.50 1.48 -10.92
C GLU A 337 -20.64 1.65 -9.65
N GLN A 338 -21.02 1.04 -8.53
CA GLN A 338 -20.23 1.06 -7.29
C GLN A 338 -18.91 0.29 -7.46
N GLN A 339 -18.98 -0.90 -8.07
CA GLN A 339 -17.80 -1.71 -8.37
C GLN A 339 -16.87 -0.97 -9.36
N ALA A 340 -17.40 -0.33 -10.37
CA ALA A 340 -16.62 0.47 -11.33
C ALA A 340 -15.97 1.68 -10.66
N ALA A 341 -16.72 2.40 -9.80
CA ALA A 341 -16.18 3.54 -9.05
C ALA A 341 -15.05 3.12 -8.11
N PHE A 342 -15.23 2.03 -7.36
CA PHE A 342 -14.18 1.48 -6.50
C PHE A 342 -12.93 1.10 -7.30
N THR A 343 -13.11 0.35 -8.39
CA THR A 343 -12.03 -0.07 -9.28
C THR A 343 -11.29 1.12 -9.87
N PHE A 344 -11.98 2.17 -10.24
CA PHE A 344 -11.36 3.41 -10.72
C PHE A 344 -10.49 4.06 -9.64
N TYR A 345 -11.02 4.26 -8.43
CA TYR A 345 -10.26 4.94 -7.36
C TYR A 345 -9.03 4.14 -6.92
N ILE A 346 -9.16 2.83 -6.76
CA ILE A 346 -8.05 1.99 -6.31
C ILE A 346 -6.92 1.88 -7.37
N ASN A 347 -7.22 2.12 -8.64
CA ASN A 347 -6.24 2.14 -9.72
C ASN A 347 -5.52 3.49 -9.88
N LEU A 348 -5.99 4.56 -9.24
CA LEU A 348 -5.34 5.88 -9.34
C LEU A 348 -3.91 5.88 -8.79
N HIS A 349 -3.55 4.94 -7.93
CA HIS A 349 -2.17 4.78 -7.43
C HIS A 349 -1.14 4.48 -8.52
N GLY A 350 -1.53 3.74 -9.55
CA GLY A 350 -0.65 3.35 -10.66
C GLY A 350 -0.47 4.43 -11.72
N HIS A 351 -1.23 5.53 -11.65
CA HIS A 351 -1.21 6.56 -12.66
C HIS A 351 -0.21 7.67 -12.37
N LEU A 352 0.30 8.28 -13.45
CA LEU A 352 1.17 9.44 -13.37
C LEU A 352 0.51 10.58 -12.59
N PHE A 353 1.33 11.37 -11.92
CA PHE A 353 0.97 12.44 -11.00
C PHE A 353 -0.16 13.39 -11.48
N SER A 354 -0.32 13.62 -12.79
CA SER A 354 -1.39 14.44 -13.36
C SER A 354 -2.76 13.77 -13.24
N VAL A 355 -2.83 12.46 -13.49
CA VAL A 355 -4.09 11.69 -13.41
C VAL A 355 -4.49 11.50 -11.95
N TYR A 356 -3.53 11.23 -11.05
CA TYR A 356 -3.77 11.22 -9.62
C TYR A 356 -4.36 12.54 -9.11
N ARG A 357 -3.79 13.70 -9.51
CA ARG A 357 -4.34 15.02 -9.16
C ARG A 357 -5.75 15.24 -9.68
N LEU A 358 -6.04 14.78 -10.89
CA LEU A 358 -7.39 14.89 -11.46
C LEU A 358 -8.36 14.00 -10.68
N GLY A 359 -7.96 12.76 -10.37
CA GLY A 359 -8.72 11.84 -9.54
C GLY A 359 -9.01 12.41 -8.15
N MET A 360 -8.02 13.02 -7.49
CA MET A 360 -8.21 13.69 -6.21
C MET A 360 -9.18 14.87 -6.28
N LYS A 361 -9.11 15.71 -7.34
CA LYS A 361 -10.09 16.80 -7.55
C LYS A 361 -11.49 16.25 -7.72
N PHE A 362 -11.63 15.21 -8.52
CA PHE A 362 -12.92 14.55 -8.77
C PHE A 362 -13.48 13.94 -7.48
N ALA A 363 -12.63 13.24 -6.73
CA ALA A 363 -12.98 12.69 -5.42
C ALA A 363 -13.45 13.77 -4.44
N MET A 364 -12.73 14.88 -4.34
CA MET A 364 -13.13 16.01 -3.49
C MET A 364 -14.44 16.66 -3.92
N GLN A 365 -14.70 16.75 -5.22
CA GLN A 365 -15.97 17.25 -5.73
C GLN A 365 -17.11 16.31 -5.38
N ASN A 366 -16.90 15.01 -5.51
CA ASN A 366 -17.87 13.99 -5.10
C ASN A 366 -18.14 14.04 -3.60
N CYS A 367 -17.12 14.25 -2.77
CA CYS A 367 -17.29 14.47 -1.33
C CYS A 367 -18.17 15.67 -1.01
N ARG A 368 -17.96 16.80 -1.68
CA ARG A 368 -18.80 17.99 -1.52
C ARG A 368 -20.25 17.72 -1.90
N ASN A 369 -20.46 16.90 -2.92
CA ASN A 369 -21.76 16.49 -3.41
C ASN A 369 -22.32 15.26 -2.68
N GLN A 370 -21.63 14.76 -1.65
CA GLN A 370 -21.94 13.51 -0.93
C GLN A 370 -22.02 12.27 -1.84
N THR A 371 -21.13 12.22 -2.84
CA THR A 371 -21.03 11.09 -3.78
C THR A 371 -19.62 10.55 -3.83
N THR A 372 -19.47 9.27 -4.05
CA THR A 372 -18.18 8.58 -4.19
C THR A 372 -18.02 7.89 -5.55
N GLY A 373 -18.86 8.21 -6.53
CA GLY A 373 -18.87 7.58 -7.84
C GLY A 373 -19.09 8.54 -8.99
N PHE A 374 -19.22 7.98 -10.19
CA PHE A 374 -19.61 8.69 -11.40
C PHE A 374 -21.13 8.83 -11.44
N GLY A 375 -21.66 10.00 -11.77
CA GLY A 375 -23.09 10.20 -12.02
C GLY A 375 -23.81 11.12 -11.01
N ASP A 376 -25.10 10.94 -10.85
CA ASP A 376 -26.05 11.84 -10.18
C ASP A 376 -26.01 11.82 -8.64
N GLY A 377 -24.98 11.25 -8.05
CA GLY A 377 -24.74 11.27 -6.62
C GLY A 377 -25.44 10.17 -5.80
N LYS A 378 -26.31 9.38 -6.41
CA LYS A 378 -26.94 8.23 -5.75
C LYS A 378 -26.43 6.91 -6.28
N ARG A 379 -26.10 6.87 -7.57
CA ARG A 379 -25.52 5.71 -8.22
C ARG A 379 -23.99 5.77 -8.11
N GLY A 380 -23.34 4.63 -7.95
CA GLY A 380 -21.90 4.53 -7.84
C GLY A 380 -21.27 5.07 -6.56
N LYS A 381 -22.06 5.38 -5.53
CA LYS A 381 -21.54 5.70 -4.20
C LYS A 381 -20.92 4.44 -3.60
N ILE A 382 -19.61 4.47 -3.34
CA ILE A 382 -18.94 3.40 -2.62
C ILE A 382 -19.44 3.40 -1.17
N ASP A 383 -19.76 2.22 -0.64
CA ASP A 383 -20.16 2.02 0.76
C ASP A 383 -19.45 0.77 1.29
N LEU A 384 -18.20 0.95 1.76
CA LEU A 384 -17.41 -0.10 2.38
C LEU A 384 -18.04 -0.60 3.69
N PHE A 385 -18.82 0.24 4.34
CA PHE A 385 -19.46 -0.04 5.64
C PHE A 385 -20.91 -0.52 5.49
N ALA A 386 -21.35 -0.84 4.27
CA ALA A 386 -22.68 -1.40 4.06
C ALA A 386 -22.87 -2.68 4.89
N LYS A 387 -24.06 -2.83 5.49
CA LYS A 387 -24.45 -4.05 6.19
C LYS A 387 -24.85 -5.09 5.15
N THR A 388 -24.19 -6.22 5.14
CA THR A 388 -24.43 -7.34 4.21
C THR A 388 -24.68 -8.63 4.96
#